data_e01f17b9d0a61a0438c443adad87b6fc
#
_entry.id   e01f17b9d0a61a0438c443adad87b6fc
#
_cell.length_a   1.000
_cell.length_b   1.000
_cell.length_c   1.000
_cell.angle_alpha   90.00
_cell.angle_beta   90.00
_cell.angle_gamma   90.00
#
_symmetry.space_group_name_H-M   'P 1'
#
loop_
_entity.id
_entity.type
_entity.pdbx_description
1 polymer ?
#
loop_
_entity_poly.entity_id
_entity_poly.type
_entity_poly.pdbx_seq_one_letter_code
_entity_poly.pdbx_strand_id
1 'polypeptide(L)'
;LTTVISNLVMESFTTYRQERILFEDDKVTPVDRALGTHLTGALTRFRNSWNWSPGHGGQGGHRETWLQPLDSIETDSVPRTSLHFVSSSVPGNGLGAYNADPVHILVEGGAQDGVAKGISGGRVVIMKGYNHDGKLIDGSVGKSLAYGGTSGVVIVQGNADSRACIRLSGADVIIGGEILK
;
A
#
# COMPACT_ATOMS: atom_id res chain seq x y z
N LEU A 1 -14.05 -5.82 -0.52
CA LEU A 1 -13.24 -5.41 0.66
C LEU A 1 -12.49 -4.10 0.43
N THR A 2 -11.81 -3.91 -0.71
CA THR A 2 -10.95 -2.74 -0.96
C THR A 2 -11.66 -1.38 -0.81
N THR A 3 -12.91 -1.27 -1.28
CA THR A 3 -13.73 -0.05 -1.12
C THR A 3 -14.23 0.12 0.31
N VAL A 4 -14.57 -0.99 0.97
CA VAL A 4 -15.04 -0.97 2.36
C VAL A 4 -13.96 -0.43 3.28
N ILE A 5 -12.72 -0.94 3.15
CA ILE A 5 -11.56 -0.44 3.90
C ILE A 5 -11.38 1.07 3.67
N SER A 6 -11.41 1.50 2.42
CA SER A 6 -11.24 2.91 2.09
C SER A 6 -12.31 3.80 2.74
N ASN A 7 -13.58 3.38 2.68
CA ASN A 7 -14.68 4.14 3.26
C ASN A 7 -14.55 4.23 4.79
N LEU A 8 -14.26 3.11 5.46
CA LEU A 8 -14.08 3.08 6.91
C LEU A 8 -12.92 3.99 7.38
N VAL A 9 -11.79 3.93 6.68
CA VAL A 9 -10.63 4.77 7.00
C VAL A 9 -10.95 6.25 6.76
N MET A 10 -11.56 6.58 5.63
CA MET A 10 -11.92 7.96 5.32
C MET A 10 -12.96 8.51 6.30
N GLU A 11 -13.96 7.72 6.70
CA GLU A 11 -14.94 8.12 7.71
C GLU A 11 -14.27 8.34 9.08
N SER A 12 -13.41 7.42 9.51
CA SER A 12 -12.66 7.56 10.76
C SER A 12 -11.83 8.82 10.80
N PHE A 13 -11.23 9.20 9.69
CA PHE A 13 -10.43 10.41 9.58
C PHE A 13 -11.31 11.67 9.48
N THR A 14 -12.26 11.72 8.56
CA THR A 14 -13.03 12.95 8.27
C THR A 14 -14.05 13.27 9.35
N THR A 15 -14.70 12.25 9.92
CA THR A 15 -15.76 12.39 10.93
C THR A 15 -15.19 12.42 12.34
N TYR A 16 -14.31 11.46 12.66
CA TYR A 16 -13.79 11.28 14.03
C TYR A 16 -12.42 11.90 14.27
N ARG A 17 -11.80 12.51 13.24
CA ARG A 17 -10.50 13.19 13.31
C ARG A 17 -9.37 12.27 13.81
N GLN A 18 -9.43 10.97 13.50
CA GLN A 18 -8.39 10.04 13.88
C GLN A 18 -7.13 10.23 13.04
N GLU A 19 -6.00 10.50 13.68
CA GLU A 19 -4.70 10.68 13.03
C GLU A 19 -3.95 9.36 12.80
N ARG A 20 -4.34 8.30 13.53
CA ARG A 20 -3.77 6.96 13.40
C ARG A 20 -4.90 5.95 13.33
N ILE A 21 -4.91 5.17 12.25
CA ILE A 21 -5.96 4.19 11.99
C ILE A 21 -5.32 2.83 11.77
N LEU A 22 -5.80 1.84 12.50
CA LEU A 22 -5.47 0.43 12.29
C LEU A 22 -6.73 -0.29 11.83
N PHE A 23 -6.64 -0.94 10.68
CA PHE A 23 -7.64 -1.88 10.17
C PHE A 23 -7.04 -3.29 10.19
N GLU A 24 -7.74 -4.24 10.78
CA GLU A 24 -7.33 -5.64 10.87
C GLU A 24 -8.42 -6.56 10.31
N ASP A 25 -8.04 -7.57 9.54
CA ASP A 25 -8.94 -8.58 8.99
C ASP A 25 -8.22 -9.95 8.94
N ASP A 26 -8.90 -11.00 9.37
CA ASP A 26 -8.39 -12.37 9.42
C ASP A 26 -8.97 -13.31 8.33
N LYS A 27 -9.74 -12.75 7.40
CA LYS A 27 -10.47 -13.51 6.37
C LYS A 27 -10.12 -13.13 4.94
N VAL A 28 -8.98 -12.48 4.73
CA VAL A 28 -8.57 -12.05 3.40
C VAL A 28 -8.12 -13.24 2.56
N THR A 29 -8.69 -13.33 1.38
CA THR A 29 -8.53 -14.45 0.45
C THR A 29 -8.08 -13.97 -0.94
N PRO A 30 -7.70 -14.88 -1.86
CA PRO A 30 -7.30 -14.51 -3.23
C PRO A 30 -8.36 -13.77 -4.07
N VAL A 31 -9.63 -13.76 -3.67
CA VAL A 31 -10.67 -12.96 -4.36
C VAL A 31 -10.62 -11.49 -3.97
N ASP A 32 -9.97 -11.15 -2.86
CA ASP A 32 -9.77 -9.79 -2.39
C ASP A 32 -8.55 -9.16 -3.07
N ARG A 33 -8.81 -8.46 -4.17
CA ARG A 33 -7.76 -7.91 -5.03
C ARG A 33 -7.55 -6.42 -4.78
N ALA A 34 -6.35 -5.94 -5.13
CA ALA A 34 -5.97 -4.52 -5.10
C ALA A 34 -6.21 -3.86 -3.74
N LEU A 35 -6.04 -4.61 -2.64
CA LEU A 35 -6.18 -4.07 -1.29
C LEU A 35 -5.15 -2.96 -1.05
N GLY A 36 -5.58 -1.88 -0.43
CA GLY A 36 -4.77 -0.68 -0.20
C GLY A 36 -4.80 0.32 -1.36
N THR A 37 -4.93 -0.11 -2.61
CA THR A 37 -4.86 0.78 -3.79
C THR A 37 -5.94 1.86 -3.78
N HIS A 38 -7.18 1.50 -3.53
CA HIS A 38 -8.30 2.46 -3.48
C HIS A 38 -8.13 3.44 -2.33
N LEU A 39 -7.72 2.95 -1.15
CA LEU A 39 -7.45 3.77 0.02
C LEU A 39 -6.35 4.80 -0.27
N THR A 40 -5.21 4.34 -0.78
CA THR A 40 -4.09 5.23 -1.15
C THR A 40 -4.54 6.31 -2.13
N GLY A 41 -5.34 5.95 -3.14
CA GLY A 41 -5.93 6.90 -4.07
C GLY A 41 -6.88 7.91 -3.41
N ALA A 42 -7.68 7.48 -2.43
CA ALA A 42 -8.57 8.36 -1.69
C ALA A 42 -7.79 9.35 -0.80
N LEU A 43 -6.81 8.88 -0.05
CA LEU A 43 -5.94 9.71 0.81
C LEU A 43 -5.13 10.71 -0.02
N THR A 44 -4.58 10.27 -1.16
CA THR A 44 -3.82 11.14 -2.07
C THR A 44 -4.72 12.24 -2.65
N ARG A 45 -5.93 11.91 -3.08
CA ARG A 45 -6.91 12.91 -3.55
C ARG A 45 -7.29 13.88 -2.45
N PHE A 46 -7.53 13.38 -1.25
CA PHE A 46 -7.86 14.23 -0.10
C PHE A 46 -6.71 15.21 0.18
N ARG A 47 -5.47 14.73 0.31
CA ARG A 47 -4.29 15.57 0.51
C ARG A 47 -4.15 16.65 -0.59
N ASN A 48 -4.32 16.26 -1.85
CA ASN A 48 -4.20 17.17 -2.98
C ASN A 48 -5.35 18.20 -3.03
N SER A 49 -6.56 17.85 -2.57
CA SER A 49 -7.70 18.75 -2.52
C SER A 49 -7.53 19.89 -1.49
N TRP A 50 -6.81 19.64 -0.41
CA TRP A 50 -6.48 20.67 0.58
C TRP A 50 -5.51 21.72 0.02
N ASN A 51 -4.60 21.31 -0.86
CA ASN A 51 -3.68 22.22 -1.53
C ASN A 51 -4.32 22.93 -2.75
N TRP A 52 -5.54 22.57 -3.09
CA TRP A 52 -6.30 23.17 -4.18
C TRP A 52 -7.30 24.20 -3.62
N SER A 53 -6.83 25.41 -3.36
CA SER A 53 -7.71 26.53 -3.02
C SER A 53 -8.39 27.06 -4.28
N PRO A 54 -9.74 27.02 -4.38
CA PRO A 54 -10.47 27.53 -5.55
C PRO A 54 -10.30 29.05 -5.79
N GLY A 55 -9.69 29.77 -4.85
CA GLY A 55 -9.50 31.21 -4.91
C GLY A 55 -8.29 31.72 -5.69
N HIS A 56 -7.41 30.85 -6.17
CA HIS A 56 -6.26 31.22 -6.99
C HIS A 56 -6.45 30.91 -8.47
N GLY A 57 -7.69 30.76 -8.93
CA GLY A 57 -8.10 30.53 -10.31
C GLY A 57 -8.06 31.81 -11.14
N GLY A 58 -6.92 32.41 -11.26
CA GLY A 58 -6.73 33.56 -12.15
C GLY A 58 -5.26 33.67 -12.53
N GLN A 59 -4.95 33.27 -13.74
CA GLN A 59 -3.68 33.50 -14.43
C GLN A 59 -2.49 32.55 -14.06
N GLY A 60 -2.38 31.46 -14.77
CA GLY A 60 -1.08 30.92 -15.23
C GLY A 60 -0.22 30.14 -14.24
N GLY A 61 -0.62 29.95 -12.98
CA GLY A 61 0.25 29.38 -11.95
C GLY A 61 0.18 27.88 -11.72
N HIS A 62 -0.63 27.14 -12.46
CA HIS A 62 -0.95 25.74 -12.13
C HIS A 62 0.12 24.68 -12.47
N ARG A 63 1.20 25.05 -13.15
CA ARG A 63 2.27 24.09 -13.48
C ARG A 63 3.29 23.91 -12.36
N GLU A 64 3.47 24.88 -11.50
CA GLU A 64 4.51 24.84 -10.47
C GLU A 64 4.09 24.07 -9.22
N THR A 65 2.79 24.03 -8.88
CA THR A 65 2.28 23.26 -7.72
C THR A 65 2.34 21.74 -7.94
N TRP A 66 2.37 21.27 -9.19
CA TRP A 66 2.52 19.84 -9.49
C TRP A 66 3.97 19.34 -9.38
N LEU A 67 4.92 20.26 -9.32
CA LEU A 67 6.36 19.99 -9.30
C LEU A 67 6.99 20.30 -7.93
N GLN A 68 6.22 20.73 -6.93
CA GLN A 68 6.76 20.81 -5.58
C GLN A 68 7.07 19.41 -5.06
N PRO A 69 8.28 19.19 -4.53
CA PRO A 69 8.62 17.91 -3.92
C PRO A 69 7.57 17.54 -2.87
N LEU A 70 7.15 16.29 -2.86
CA LEU A 70 6.23 15.73 -1.86
C LEU A 70 6.70 15.98 -0.42
N ASP A 71 7.98 16.23 -0.24
CA ASP A 71 8.64 16.53 1.05
C ASP A 71 8.22 17.89 1.66
N SER A 72 7.62 18.79 0.89
CA SER A 72 7.13 20.10 1.36
C SER A 72 5.65 20.11 1.78
N ILE A 73 4.94 19.00 1.57
CA ILE A 73 3.57 18.85 2.02
C ILE A 73 3.63 18.30 3.43
N GLU A 74 3.13 19.08 4.40
CA GLU A 74 2.97 18.60 5.76
C GLU A 74 2.25 17.24 5.73
N THR A 75 3.00 16.17 6.03
CA THR A 75 2.50 14.79 6.07
C THR A 75 1.41 14.62 7.13
N ASP A 76 1.23 15.61 7.98
CA ASP A 76 0.26 15.62 9.07
C ASP A 76 -1.20 15.85 8.61
N SER A 77 -1.42 16.13 7.33
CA SER A 77 -2.77 16.38 6.80
C SER A 77 -3.59 15.13 6.47
N VAL A 78 -3.00 13.94 6.53
CA VAL A 78 -3.69 12.65 6.28
C VAL A 78 -3.33 11.61 7.35
N PRO A 79 -4.26 10.69 7.68
CA PRO A 79 -4.06 9.76 8.77
C PRO A 79 -2.98 8.73 8.45
N ARG A 80 -2.12 8.43 9.41
CA ARG A 80 -1.24 7.26 9.34
C ARG A 80 -2.09 6.00 9.41
N THR A 81 -2.16 5.27 8.31
CA THR A 81 -3.04 4.11 8.18
C THR A 81 -2.24 2.82 8.09
N SER A 82 -2.56 1.87 8.95
CA SER A 82 -2.01 0.53 8.94
C SER A 82 -3.11 -0.49 8.61
N LEU A 83 -2.89 -1.30 7.59
CA LEU A 83 -3.74 -2.42 7.21
C LEU A 83 -3.03 -3.71 7.61
N HIS A 84 -3.62 -4.48 8.52
CA HIS A 84 -3.12 -5.77 8.96
C HIS A 84 -4.05 -6.89 8.48
N PHE A 85 -3.51 -7.79 7.68
CA PHE A 85 -4.19 -9.00 7.23
C PHE A 85 -3.54 -10.20 7.87
N VAL A 86 -4.17 -10.72 8.92
CA VAL A 86 -3.60 -11.76 9.81
C VAL A 86 -4.13 -13.15 9.51
N SER A 87 -3.74 -14.14 10.30
CA SER A 87 -4.26 -15.52 10.27
C SER A 87 -4.14 -16.20 8.91
N SER A 88 -2.96 -16.17 8.32
CA SER A 88 -2.67 -16.75 6.99
C SER A 88 -3.43 -16.11 5.83
N SER A 89 -3.70 -14.84 5.91
CA SER A 89 -4.27 -14.07 4.80
C SER A 89 -3.44 -14.22 3.52
N VAL A 90 -4.11 -14.44 2.40
CA VAL A 90 -3.49 -14.49 1.07
C VAL A 90 -4.27 -13.59 0.13
N PRO A 91 -4.06 -12.27 0.20
CA PRO A 91 -4.69 -11.33 -0.73
C PRO A 91 -4.39 -11.67 -2.18
N GLY A 92 -5.36 -11.40 -3.04
CA GLY A 92 -5.24 -11.57 -4.48
C GLY A 92 -4.32 -10.52 -5.13
N ASN A 93 -4.31 -10.54 -6.45
CA ASN A 93 -3.41 -9.70 -7.26
C ASN A 93 -3.51 -8.22 -6.93
N GLY A 94 -2.34 -7.55 -6.91
CA GLY A 94 -2.24 -6.10 -6.80
C GLY A 94 -2.32 -5.57 -5.36
N LEU A 95 -2.05 -6.39 -4.34
CA LEU A 95 -1.90 -5.91 -2.97
C LEU A 95 -0.93 -4.73 -2.91
N GLY A 96 -1.34 -3.60 -2.34
CA GLY A 96 -0.50 -2.41 -2.21
C GLY A 96 -0.01 -1.83 -3.53
N ALA A 97 -0.68 -2.14 -4.66
CA ALA A 97 -0.33 -1.50 -5.93
C ALA A 97 -0.53 0.02 -5.81
N TYR A 98 0.46 0.78 -6.28
CA TYR A 98 0.52 2.25 -6.18
C TYR A 98 0.45 2.77 -4.74
N ASN A 99 0.92 1.96 -3.77
CA ASN A 99 0.99 2.40 -2.38
C ASN A 99 1.86 3.65 -2.24
N ALA A 100 1.45 4.54 -1.37
CA ALA A 100 2.15 5.78 -1.03
C ALA A 100 2.02 6.09 0.47
N ASP A 101 2.83 7.01 0.96
CA ASP A 101 2.70 7.49 2.33
C ASP A 101 1.32 8.13 2.59
N PRO A 102 0.73 7.94 3.75
CA PRO A 102 1.25 7.25 4.94
C PRO A 102 0.65 5.85 5.14
N VAL A 103 0.46 5.06 4.08
CA VAL A 103 -0.17 3.74 4.16
C VAL A 103 0.86 2.63 4.37
N HIS A 104 0.66 1.83 5.42
CA HIS A 104 1.45 0.66 5.75
C HIS A 104 0.58 -0.59 5.67
N ILE A 105 1.05 -1.63 4.99
CA ILE A 105 0.35 -2.90 4.83
C ILE A 105 1.20 -4.01 5.41
N LEU A 106 0.63 -4.80 6.32
CA LEU A 106 1.22 -6.02 6.85
C LEU A 106 0.31 -7.20 6.54
N VAL A 107 0.87 -8.26 6.00
CA VAL A 107 0.19 -9.54 5.74
C VAL A 107 0.93 -10.66 6.45
N GLU A 108 0.22 -11.44 7.25
CA GLU A 108 0.70 -12.71 7.82
C GLU A 108 0.12 -13.86 6.99
N GLY A 109 0.92 -14.38 6.08
CA GLY A 109 0.50 -15.48 5.18
C GLY A 109 1.26 -15.45 3.87
N GLY A 110 0.74 -14.78 2.87
CA GLY A 110 1.34 -14.66 1.54
C GLY A 110 0.59 -13.66 0.69
N ALA A 111 0.92 -13.53 -0.58
CA ALA A 111 0.14 -12.73 -1.53
C ALA A 111 0.33 -13.23 -2.96
N GLN A 112 -0.62 -12.90 -3.84
CA GLN A 112 -0.56 -13.24 -5.25
C GLN A 112 0.31 -12.26 -6.06
N ASP A 113 0.06 -12.13 -7.37
CA ASP A 113 0.88 -11.35 -8.30
C ASP A 113 0.76 -9.82 -8.08
N GLY A 114 1.82 -9.09 -8.43
CA GLY A 114 1.80 -7.63 -8.52
C GLY A 114 1.78 -6.91 -7.17
N VAL A 115 2.30 -7.55 -6.11
CA VAL A 115 2.46 -6.91 -4.80
C VAL A 115 3.31 -5.65 -4.94
N ALA A 116 2.84 -4.54 -4.38
CA ALA A 116 3.52 -3.24 -4.37
C ALA A 116 3.91 -2.71 -5.77
N LYS A 117 3.20 -3.14 -6.83
CA LYS A 117 3.43 -2.59 -8.18
C LYS A 117 3.27 -1.08 -8.17
N GLY A 118 4.27 -0.35 -8.69
CA GLY A 118 4.25 1.10 -8.77
C GLY A 118 4.25 1.80 -7.40
N ILE A 119 4.75 1.13 -6.34
CA ILE A 119 4.88 1.75 -5.02
C ILE A 119 5.70 3.04 -5.10
N SER A 120 5.22 4.10 -4.46
CA SER A 120 5.84 5.42 -4.42
C SER A 120 6.05 5.95 -3.00
N GLY A 121 5.76 5.15 -1.98
CA GLY A 121 5.94 5.47 -0.57
C GLY A 121 5.26 4.44 0.33
N GLY A 122 5.38 4.64 1.63
CA GLY A 122 4.83 3.75 2.64
C GLY A 122 5.56 2.41 2.71
N ARG A 123 4.86 1.41 3.25
CA ARG A 123 5.48 0.09 3.50
C ARG A 123 4.51 -1.04 3.17
N VAL A 124 5.04 -2.10 2.53
CA VAL A 124 4.32 -3.36 2.33
C VAL A 124 5.18 -4.50 2.87
N VAL A 125 4.65 -5.25 3.83
CA VAL A 125 5.38 -6.33 4.52
C VAL A 125 4.56 -7.62 4.40
N ILE A 126 5.19 -8.68 3.90
CA ILE A 126 4.62 -10.02 3.82
C ILE A 126 5.43 -10.94 4.73
N MET A 127 4.79 -11.46 5.76
CA MET A 127 5.40 -12.34 6.76
C MET A 127 4.81 -13.73 6.66
N LYS A 128 5.56 -14.71 7.16
CA LYS A 128 5.01 -16.04 7.44
C LYS A 128 3.89 -15.95 8.45
N GLY A 129 2.88 -16.78 8.29
CA GLY A 129 1.75 -16.84 9.20
C GLY A 129 1.24 -18.27 9.38
N TYR A 130 0.44 -18.49 10.42
CA TYR A 130 -0.21 -19.79 10.65
C TYR A 130 -1.70 -19.68 10.36
N ASN A 131 -2.24 -20.65 9.63
CA ASN A 131 -3.68 -20.74 9.45
C ASN A 131 -4.37 -21.30 10.71
N HIS A 132 -5.70 -21.31 10.71
CA HIS A 132 -6.50 -21.81 11.85
C HIS A 132 -6.22 -23.29 12.16
N ASP A 133 -5.71 -24.08 11.22
CA ASP A 133 -5.30 -25.48 11.40
C ASP A 133 -3.85 -25.61 11.87
N GLY A 134 -3.18 -24.52 12.19
CA GLY A 134 -1.79 -24.48 12.62
C GLY A 134 -0.77 -24.74 11.50
N LYS A 135 -1.19 -24.72 10.22
CA LYS A 135 -0.31 -24.89 9.08
C LYS A 135 0.40 -23.58 8.76
N LEU A 136 1.73 -23.63 8.65
CA LEU A 136 2.55 -22.50 8.24
C LEU A 136 2.32 -22.15 6.77
N ILE A 137 2.04 -20.86 6.51
CA ILE A 137 2.10 -20.24 5.19
C ILE A 137 3.41 -19.45 5.13
N ASP A 138 4.17 -19.64 4.07
CA ASP A 138 5.61 -19.34 4.04
C ASP A 138 5.97 -17.86 3.77
N GLY A 139 4.99 -16.97 3.64
CA GLY A 139 5.23 -15.56 3.40
C GLY A 139 5.70 -15.24 1.97
N SER A 140 5.41 -16.11 1.01
CA SER A 140 5.79 -15.95 -0.39
C SER A 140 4.82 -15.08 -1.16
N VAL A 141 5.31 -14.51 -2.26
CA VAL A 141 4.53 -13.68 -3.17
C VAL A 141 4.63 -14.17 -4.61
N GLY A 142 3.62 -13.83 -5.40
CA GLY A 142 3.59 -14.14 -6.82
C GLY A 142 4.50 -13.26 -7.66
N LYS A 143 4.21 -13.21 -8.96
CA LYS A 143 5.01 -12.54 -10.00
C LYS A 143 4.98 -11.02 -9.88
N SER A 144 6.02 -10.37 -10.41
CA SER A 144 6.07 -8.92 -10.59
C SER A 144 6.01 -8.12 -9.28
N LEU A 145 6.59 -8.65 -8.20
CA LEU A 145 6.80 -7.92 -6.96
C LEU A 145 7.46 -6.56 -7.23
N ALA A 146 6.93 -5.49 -6.64
CA ALA A 146 7.47 -4.12 -6.71
C ALA A 146 7.79 -3.60 -8.12
N TYR A 147 7.11 -4.12 -9.16
CA TYR A 147 7.32 -3.67 -10.54
C TYR A 147 7.15 -2.16 -10.66
N GLY A 148 8.19 -1.47 -11.15
CA GLY A 148 8.16 -0.02 -11.38
C GLY A 148 8.09 0.82 -10.09
N GLY A 149 8.48 0.28 -8.93
CA GLY A 149 8.52 1.02 -7.67
C GLY A 149 9.54 2.16 -7.71
N THR A 150 9.18 3.31 -7.17
CA THR A 150 9.99 4.54 -7.18
C THR A 150 10.42 5.01 -5.80
N SER A 151 9.72 4.59 -4.75
CA SER A 151 10.02 4.89 -3.35
C SER A 151 9.24 3.93 -2.44
N GLY A 152 9.53 3.96 -1.14
CA GLY A 152 8.90 3.11 -0.14
C GLY A 152 9.68 1.85 0.16
N VAL A 153 9.12 0.99 1.01
CA VAL A 153 9.78 -0.23 1.51
C VAL A 153 8.90 -1.45 1.29
N VAL A 154 9.46 -2.50 0.71
CA VAL A 154 8.78 -3.79 0.53
C VAL A 154 9.61 -4.88 1.18
N ILE A 155 9.02 -5.65 2.09
CA ILE A 155 9.68 -6.75 2.79
C ILE A 155 8.86 -8.03 2.55
N VAL A 156 9.50 -9.07 2.04
CA VAL A 156 8.91 -10.39 1.83
C VAL A 156 9.76 -11.41 2.58
N GLN A 157 9.17 -12.10 3.54
CA GLN A 157 9.89 -13.08 4.36
C GLN A 157 10.11 -14.41 3.62
N GLY A 158 9.22 -14.78 2.71
CA GLY A 158 9.31 -15.97 1.86
C GLY A 158 9.97 -15.68 0.52
N ASN A 159 9.56 -16.44 -0.49
CA ASN A 159 10.04 -16.35 -1.86
C ASN A 159 9.28 -15.30 -2.67
N ALA A 160 9.89 -14.83 -3.74
CA ALA A 160 9.20 -14.08 -4.80
C ALA A 160 9.24 -14.88 -6.11
N ASP A 161 8.15 -14.90 -6.84
CA ASP A 161 8.10 -15.53 -8.17
C ASP A 161 8.79 -14.62 -9.21
N SER A 162 8.81 -15.04 -10.45
CA SER A 162 9.50 -14.38 -11.56
C SER A 162 9.12 -12.90 -11.74
N ARG A 163 10.01 -12.16 -12.36
CA ARG A 163 9.85 -10.73 -12.66
C ARG A 163 9.78 -9.81 -11.44
N ALA A 164 10.34 -10.21 -10.30
CA ALA A 164 10.50 -9.32 -9.16
C ALA A 164 11.38 -8.12 -9.52
N CYS A 165 11.03 -6.94 -9.03
CA CYS A 165 11.79 -5.69 -9.13
C CYS A 165 12.08 -5.19 -10.57
N ILE A 166 11.35 -5.64 -11.59
CA ILE A 166 11.51 -5.10 -12.95
C ILE A 166 11.15 -3.60 -12.93
N ARG A 167 12.00 -2.77 -13.54
CA ARG A 167 11.87 -1.31 -13.59
C ARG A 167 11.82 -0.64 -12.20
N LEU A 168 12.38 -1.27 -11.18
CA LEU A 168 12.56 -0.66 -9.87
C LEU A 168 13.57 0.48 -10.00
N SER A 169 13.26 1.66 -9.46
CA SER A 169 14.13 2.85 -9.57
C SER A 169 14.42 3.55 -8.25
N GLY A 170 13.72 3.22 -7.15
CA GLY A 170 13.97 3.91 -5.90
C GLY A 170 13.34 3.27 -4.65
N ALA A 171 12.49 2.24 -4.76
CA ALA A 171 11.98 1.53 -3.60
C ALA A 171 13.03 0.56 -3.04
N ASP A 172 13.05 0.39 -1.71
CA ASP A 172 13.85 -0.62 -1.05
C ASP A 172 13.07 -1.94 -1.00
N VAL A 173 13.66 -3.03 -1.49
CA VAL A 173 13.03 -4.36 -1.51
C VAL A 173 13.93 -5.39 -0.83
N ILE A 174 13.39 -6.05 0.20
CA ILE A 174 14.06 -7.10 0.96
C ILE A 174 13.29 -8.41 0.75
N ILE A 175 13.95 -9.44 0.24
CA ILE A 175 13.38 -10.77 0.04
C ILE A 175 14.20 -11.76 0.87
N GLY A 176 13.54 -12.44 1.82
CA GLY A 176 14.17 -13.37 2.74
C GLY A 176 14.41 -14.76 2.14
N GLY A 177 13.71 -15.11 1.07
CA GLY A 177 13.84 -16.36 0.35
C GLY A 177 14.48 -16.19 -1.03
N GLU A 178 14.07 -17.02 -1.98
CA GLU A 178 14.59 -17.07 -3.35
C GLU A 178 13.71 -16.27 -4.31
N ILE A 179 14.31 -15.79 -5.39
CA ILE A 179 13.57 -15.28 -6.56
C ILE A 179 13.52 -16.43 -7.57
N LEU A 180 12.31 -16.91 -7.83
CA LEU A 180 12.07 -18.00 -8.77
C LEU A 180 12.19 -17.50 -10.21
N LYS A 181 12.65 -18.38 -11.11
CA LYS A 181 12.84 -18.04 -12.54
C LYS A 181 11.56 -18.26 -13.34
#